data_19b833bcf0e80f0bff94860fc649aefb
#
_entry.id   19b833bcf0e80f0bff94860fc649aefb
#
_cell.length_a   1.000
_cell.length_b   1.000
_cell.length_c   1.000
_cell.angle_alpha   90.00
_cell.angle_beta   90.00
_cell.angle_gamma   90.00
#
_symmetry.space_group_name_H-M   'P 1'
#
loop_
_entity.id
_entity.type
_entity.pdbx_description
1 polymer ?
#
loop_
_entity_poly.entity_id
_entity_poly.type
_entity_poly.pdbx_seq_one_letter_code
_entity_poly.pdbx_strand_id
1 'polypeptide(L)'
;MKPSSTRFALAVVLAAFSLPAGSQSAVDEIAKYRQQLQNGNPAELWEARGEDLWKQKRGPNNASLERCDLGKGPGVVPGAYAELPRYFADADRVMDLETRLAHCMVTLQGFKFEDAVKRPFGSGSSRSDFESLAAWITSESRGVTMSVGLSHPKEQEAYRIGEKMFYFRGGPHDFACATCHAETGKRIRLQDLPNLTEKAGAQIAYTTWPAYRVSQGELRTFQWRLNDCFRQQRFPDLKFTSEGSIALTTFLARNANGAAFNAPAIKR
;
A
#
# COMPACT_ATOMS: atom_id res chain seq x y z
N MET A 1 35.07 -55.69 -68.99
CA MET A 1 34.06 -55.88 -67.91
C MET A 1 34.38 -54.95 -66.75
N LYS A 2 33.62 -53.90 -66.55
CA LYS A 2 33.74 -52.94 -65.42
C LYS A 2 32.57 -53.14 -64.51
N PRO A 3 32.67 -53.23 -63.15
CA PRO A 3 31.55 -53.26 -62.27
C PRO A 3 31.11 -51.82 -61.92
N SER A 4 29.85 -51.58 -62.04
CA SER A 4 29.14 -50.34 -61.64
C SER A 4 28.98 -50.31 -60.13
N SER A 5 29.46 -49.29 -59.47
CA SER A 5 29.29 -49.08 -58.05
C SER A 5 28.14 -48.12 -57.83
N THR A 6 26.98 -48.63 -57.37
CA THR A 6 25.84 -47.89 -57.00
C THR A 6 26.04 -47.32 -55.58
N ARG A 7 26.16 -45.97 -55.45
CA ARG A 7 26.24 -45.29 -54.17
C ARG A 7 24.79 -44.99 -53.64
N PHE A 8 24.41 -45.68 -52.60
CA PHE A 8 23.22 -45.35 -51.85
C PHE A 8 23.50 -44.11 -50.95
N ALA A 9 22.86 -43.01 -51.25
CA ALA A 9 22.91 -41.85 -50.40
C ALA A 9 21.83 -42.00 -49.35
N LEU A 10 22.22 -42.14 -48.08
CA LEU A 10 21.33 -42.20 -46.92
C LEU A 10 21.03 -40.75 -46.48
N ALA A 11 19.85 -40.23 -46.82
CA ALA A 11 19.39 -38.91 -46.35
C ALA A 11 18.84 -39.04 -44.92
N VAL A 12 19.61 -38.60 -43.96
CA VAL A 12 19.15 -38.48 -42.57
C VAL A 12 18.32 -37.18 -42.43
N VAL A 13 17.00 -37.33 -42.35
CA VAL A 13 16.10 -36.22 -42.03
C VAL A 13 16.13 -35.99 -40.53
N LEU A 14 16.87 -34.96 -40.06
CA LEU A 14 16.82 -34.45 -38.73
C LEU A 14 15.52 -33.61 -38.59
N ALA A 15 14.45 -34.20 -38.05
CA ALA A 15 13.30 -33.48 -37.63
C ALA A 15 13.64 -32.71 -36.33
N ALA A 16 13.94 -31.41 -36.46
CA ALA A 16 14.10 -30.52 -35.31
C ALA A 16 12.73 -30.33 -34.64
N PHE A 17 12.50 -31.07 -33.57
CA PHE A 17 11.40 -30.75 -32.64
C PHE A 17 11.75 -29.46 -31.92
N SER A 18 11.31 -28.33 -32.47
CA SER A 18 11.25 -27.06 -31.76
C SER A 18 10.12 -27.12 -30.73
N LEU A 19 10.41 -27.57 -29.53
CA LEU A 19 9.51 -27.34 -28.39
C LEU A 19 9.45 -25.84 -28.17
N PRO A 20 8.24 -25.22 -28.13
CA PRO A 20 8.15 -23.85 -27.67
C PRO A 20 8.56 -23.86 -26.21
N ALA A 21 9.75 -23.38 -25.90
CA ALA A 21 10.13 -22.99 -24.56
C ALA A 21 9.29 -21.77 -24.22
N GLY A 22 8.08 -22.01 -23.71
CA GLY A 22 7.30 -20.96 -23.06
C GLY A 22 8.13 -20.48 -21.88
N SER A 23 8.90 -19.42 -22.07
CA SER A 23 9.50 -18.70 -20.96
C SER A 23 8.33 -18.08 -20.20
N GLN A 24 7.80 -18.80 -19.22
CA GLN A 24 6.96 -18.19 -18.20
C GLN A 24 7.71 -16.99 -17.68
N SER A 25 7.15 -15.80 -17.80
CA SER A 25 7.87 -14.59 -17.43
C SER A 25 8.20 -14.66 -15.95
N ALA A 26 9.34 -14.13 -15.53
CA ALA A 26 9.69 -14.01 -14.11
C ALA A 26 8.59 -13.28 -13.32
N VAL A 27 7.77 -12.50 -14.00
CA VAL A 27 6.58 -11.81 -13.44
C VAL A 27 5.50 -12.82 -13.07
N ASP A 28 5.24 -13.85 -13.91
CA ASP A 28 4.22 -14.87 -13.63
C ASP A 28 4.63 -15.79 -12.47
N GLU A 29 5.90 -16.13 -12.38
CA GLU A 29 6.42 -16.92 -11.25
C GLU A 29 6.38 -16.13 -9.94
N ILE A 30 6.70 -14.84 -9.98
CA ILE A 30 6.55 -13.96 -8.82
C ILE A 30 5.08 -13.82 -8.43
N ALA A 31 4.17 -13.74 -9.38
CA ALA A 31 2.73 -13.67 -9.13
C ALA A 31 2.21 -14.96 -8.47
N LYS A 32 2.59 -16.14 -8.99
CA LYS A 32 2.27 -17.44 -8.38
C LYS A 32 2.82 -17.58 -6.97
N TYR A 33 4.05 -17.20 -6.74
CA TYR A 33 4.66 -17.21 -5.41
C TYR A 33 3.91 -16.32 -4.43
N ARG A 34 3.51 -15.12 -4.86
CA ARG A 34 2.68 -14.21 -4.05
C ARG A 34 1.32 -14.82 -3.72
N GLN A 35 0.70 -15.49 -4.68
CA GLN A 35 -0.59 -16.16 -4.46
C GLN A 35 -0.47 -17.32 -3.48
N GLN A 36 0.60 -18.10 -3.54
CA GLN A 36 0.87 -19.17 -2.57
C GLN A 36 1.12 -18.63 -1.15
N LEU A 37 1.81 -17.50 -1.02
CA LEU A 37 2.04 -16.84 0.26
C LEU A 37 0.76 -16.22 0.86
N GLN A 38 -0.27 -15.96 0.07
CA GLN A 38 -1.55 -15.45 0.60
C GLN A 38 -2.29 -16.47 1.46
N ASN A 39 -2.06 -17.76 1.30
CA ASN A 39 -2.61 -18.83 2.15
C ASN A 39 -1.86 -18.99 3.50
N GLY A 40 -1.10 -18.02 3.91
CA GLY A 40 -0.33 -17.93 5.14
C GLY A 40 0.35 -16.57 5.20
N ASN A 41 -0.44 -15.52 4.95
CA ASN A 41 0.08 -14.15 4.87
C ASN A 41 0.68 -13.76 6.23
N PRO A 42 1.99 -13.48 6.31
CA PRO A 42 2.61 -13.07 7.57
C PRO A 42 1.97 -11.83 8.20
N ALA A 43 1.22 -11.04 7.43
CA ALA A 43 0.46 -9.89 7.93
C ALA A 43 -0.58 -10.29 8.99
N GLU A 44 -1.06 -11.55 9.02
CA GLU A 44 -1.99 -12.06 10.04
C GLU A 44 -1.46 -11.88 11.47
N LEU A 45 -0.14 -11.93 11.66
CA LEU A 45 0.47 -11.65 12.97
C LEU A 45 0.32 -10.19 13.40
N TRP A 46 0.28 -9.26 12.44
CA TRP A 46 -0.01 -7.84 12.70
C TRP A 46 -1.50 -7.61 12.87
N GLU A 47 -2.35 -8.31 12.13
CA GLU A 47 -3.80 -8.25 12.26
C GLU A 47 -4.23 -8.68 13.67
N ALA A 48 -3.79 -9.86 14.14
CA ALA A 48 -4.09 -10.34 15.48
C ALA A 48 -3.63 -9.37 16.58
N ARG A 49 -2.38 -8.87 16.46
CA ARG A 49 -1.89 -7.86 17.41
C ARG A 49 -2.67 -6.54 17.32
N GLY A 50 -3.12 -6.15 16.14
CA GLY A 50 -3.90 -4.93 15.92
C GLY A 50 -5.27 -5.02 16.59
N GLU A 51 -5.93 -6.18 16.51
CA GLU A 51 -7.19 -6.47 17.20
C GLU A 51 -7.02 -6.38 18.73
N ASP A 52 -5.96 -6.98 19.26
CA ASP A 52 -5.64 -6.89 20.69
C ASP A 52 -5.40 -5.46 21.14
N LEU A 53 -4.61 -4.67 20.36
CA LEU A 53 -4.33 -3.28 20.67
C LEU A 53 -5.58 -2.39 20.64
N TRP A 54 -6.54 -2.69 19.75
CA TRP A 54 -7.80 -1.95 19.67
C TRP A 54 -8.63 -2.11 20.94
N LYS A 55 -8.68 -3.30 21.49
CA LYS A 55 -9.44 -3.66 22.71
C LYS A 55 -8.68 -3.33 23.99
N GLN A 56 -7.36 -3.24 23.92
CA GLN A 56 -6.51 -3.04 25.10
C GLN A 56 -6.68 -1.65 25.70
N LYS A 57 -6.95 -1.59 26.99
CA LYS A 57 -6.93 -0.33 27.76
C LYS A 57 -5.50 0.16 27.93
N ARG A 58 -5.23 1.38 27.50
CA ARG A 58 -3.88 1.97 27.47
C ARG A 58 -3.92 3.45 27.81
N GLY A 59 -2.74 4.02 27.98
CA GLY A 59 -2.52 5.45 28.22
C GLY A 59 -3.00 5.93 29.59
N PRO A 60 -2.81 7.23 29.89
CA PRO A 60 -3.19 7.83 31.15
C PRO A 60 -4.67 7.65 31.52
N ASN A 61 -5.56 7.63 30.53
CA ASN A 61 -7.00 7.46 30.75
C ASN A 61 -7.42 5.99 30.94
N ASN A 62 -6.49 5.03 30.85
CA ASN A 62 -6.78 3.58 30.91
C ASN A 62 -7.99 3.19 30.03
N ALA A 63 -8.01 3.68 28.76
CA ALA A 63 -9.08 3.50 27.81
C ALA A 63 -8.65 2.67 26.59
N SER A 64 -9.59 1.91 26.00
CA SER A 64 -9.38 1.21 24.71
C SER A 64 -9.68 2.15 23.53
N LEU A 65 -9.37 1.69 22.31
CA LEU A 65 -9.76 2.39 21.08
C LEU A 65 -11.15 2.01 20.58
N GLU A 66 -11.90 1.16 21.27
CA GLU A 66 -13.22 0.68 20.88
C GLU A 66 -14.29 1.78 20.74
N ARG A 67 -14.01 2.99 21.21
CA ARG A 67 -14.85 4.17 20.99
C ARG A 67 -14.33 5.11 19.91
N CYS A 68 -13.21 4.77 19.25
CA CYS A 68 -12.68 5.58 18.17
C CYS A 68 -13.63 5.52 16.97
N ASP A 69 -14.08 6.68 16.51
CA ASP A 69 -14.89 6.80 15.30
C ASP A 69 -13.97 6.90 14.07
N LEU A 70 -14.01 5.88 13.23
CA LEU A 70 -13.28 5.85 11.96
C LEU A 70 -14.08 6.43 10.78
N GLY A 71 -15.17 7.16 11.08
CA GLY A 71 -16.03 7.82 10.10
C GLY A 71 -17.34 7.09 9.81
N LYS A 72 -17.59 5.97 10.51
CA LYS A 72 -18.84 5.19 10.42
C LYS A 72 -19.60 5.16 11.74
N GLY A 73 -19.19 5.96 12.69
CA GLY A 73 -19.66 5.97 14.06
C GLY A 73 -18.67 5.34 15.05
N PRO A 74 -18.79 5.65 16.35
CA PRO A 74 -17.87 5.17 17.38
C PRO A 74 -17.76 3.64 17.40
N GLY A 75 -16.54 3.11 17.26
CA GLY A 75 -16.24 1.68 17.32
C GLY A 75 -16.59 0.86 16.09
N VAL A 76 -17.17 1.45 15.05
CA VAL A 76 -17.49 0.75 13.81
C VAL A 76 -16.25 0.64 12.95
N VAL A 77 -15.70 -0.59 12.83
CA VAL A 77 -14.48 -0.88 12.07
C VAL A 77 -14.76 -1.44 10.67
N PRO A 78 -15.71 -2.40 10.49
CA PRO A 78 -15.92 -3.02 9.20
C PRO A 78 -16.18 -2.00 8.06
N GLY A 79 -15.35 -2.07 7.03
CA GLY A 79 -15.44 -1.22 5.84
C GLY A 79 -14.99 0.22 6.02
N ALA A 80 -14.55 0.63 7.22
CA ALA A 80 -14.18 2.02 7.50
C ALA A 80 -13.00 2.50 6.64
N TYR A 81 -11.99 1.65 6.43
CA TYR A 81 -10.81 2.03 5.64
C TYR A 81 -11.14 2.38 4.19
N ALA A 82 -12.15 1.74 3.60
CA ALA A 82 -12.54 1.99 2.21
C ALA A 82 -13.10 3.40 1.95
N GLU A 83 -13.42 4.15 3.00
CA GLU A 83 -13.91 5.53 2.93
C GLU A 83 -12.89 6.57 3.41
N LEU A 84 -11.70 6.14 3.81
CA LEU A 84 -10.61 7.02 4.26
C LEU A 84 -9.62 7.34 3.12
N PRO A 85 -9.04 8.56 3.11
CA PRO A 85 -9.23 9.69 4.06
C PRO A 85 -10.56 10.42 3.92
N ARG A 86 -11.01 11.04 5.02
CA ARG A 86 -12.21 11.87 5.04
C ARG A 86 -12.12 13.00 6.06
N TYR A 87 -13.04 13.95 5.97
CA TYR A 87 -13.18 15.01 6.97
C TYR A 87 -13.80 14.47 8.27
N PHE A 88 -13.26 14.92 9.40
CA PHE A 88 -13.74 14.64 10.76
C PHE A 88 -14.07 15.94 11.47
N ALA A 89 -15.35 16.11 11.81
CA ALA A 89 -15.85 17.35 12.41
C ALA A 89 -15.31 17.58 13.83
N ASP A 90 -15.04 16.52 14.59
CA ASP A 90 -14.51 16.59 15.97
C ASP A 90 -13.07 17.12 16.02
N ALA A 91 -12.34 17.07 14.90
CA ALA A 91 -10.99 17.59 14.78
C ALA A 91 -10.87 18.72 13.74
N ASP A 92 -11.97 19.05 13.06
CA ASP A 92 -12.06 20.04 11.99
C ASP A 92 -10.98 19.87 10.89
N ARG A 93 -10.62 18.60 10.54
CA ARG A 93 -9.60 18.31 9.54
C ARG A 93 -9.86 17.00 8.79
N VAL A 94 -9.23 16.87 7.63
CA VAL A 94 -9.15 15.59 6.91
C VAL A 94 -8.13 14.70 7.61
N MET A 95 -8.47 13.44 7.78
CA MET A 95 -7.57 12.43 8.34
C MET A 95 -7.64 11.14 7.52
N ASP A 96 -6.49 10.52 7.32
CA ASP A 96 -6.37 9.11 6.97
C ASP A 96 -6.42 8.23 8.22
N LEU A 97 -6.28 6.92 8.06
CA LEU A 97 -6.37 5.99 9.18
C LEU A 97 -5.33 6.28 10.26
N GLU A 98 -4.06 6.43 9.89
CA GLU A 98 -2.98 6.62 10.87
C GLU A 98 -3.14 7.92 11.65
N THR A 99 -3.55 8.99 10.98
CA THR A 99 -3.82 10.28 11.63
C THR A 99 -5.03 10.19 12.56
N ARG A 100 -6.08 9.47 12.15
CA ARG A 100 -7.26 9.26 13.00
C ARG A 100 -6.95 8.41 14.22
N LEU A 101 -6.12 7.38 14.06
CA LEU A 101 -5.65 6.58 15.20
C LEU A 101 -4.83 7.42 16.19
N ALA A 102 -3.92 8.26 15.72
CA ALA A 102 -3.16 9.17 16.57
C ALA A 102 -4.11 10.11 17.34
N HIS A 103 -5.12 10.67 16.68
CA HIS A 103 -6.14 11.50 17.31
C HIS A 103 -6.91 10.73 18.40
N CYS A 104 -7.33 9.49 18.13
CA CYS A 104 -8.02 8.66 19.14
C CYS A 104 -7.10 8.28 20.31
N MET A 105 -5.82 8.01 20.07
CA MET A 105 -4.85 7.76 21.15
C MET A 105 -4.72 8.98 22.06
N VAL A 106 -4.74 10.19 21.52
CA VAL A 106 -4.71 11.43 22.30
C VAL A 106 -6.02 11.64 23.04
N THR A 107 -7.16 11.61 22.36
CA THR A 107 -8.45 12.01 22.91
C THR A 107 -9.10 10.95 23.81
N LEU A 108 -8.94 9.67 23.50
CA LEU A 108 -9.52 8.59 24.31
C LEU A 108 -8.53 8.06 25.34
N GLN A 109 -7.30 7.74 24.92
CA GLN A 109 -6.31 7.12 25.81
C GLN A 109 -5.50 8.13 26.62
N GLY A 110 -5.53 9.41 26.26
CA GLY A 110 -4.86 10.50 26.99
C GLY A 110 -3.35 10.59 26.74
N PHE A 111 -2.84 9.97 25.68
CA PHE A 111 -1.44 10.14 25.31
C PHE A 111 -1.16 11.58 24.85
N LYS A 112 0.05 12.07 25.10
CA LYS A 112 0.54 13.24 24.37
C LYS A 112 0.77 12.86 22.91
N PHE A 113 0.52 13.79 21.99
CA PHE A 113 0.65 13.51 20.56
C PHE A 113 2.05 12.98 20.19
N GLU A 114 3.09 13.64 20.72
CA GLU A 114 4.49 13.27 20.46
C GLU A 114 4.84 11.86 20.94
N ASP A 115 4.25 11.43 22.05
CA ASP A 115 4.42 10.07 22.59
C ASP A 115 3.66 9.04 21.75
N ALA A 116 2.44 9.37 21.34
CA ALA A 116 1.62 8.52 20.47
C ALA A 116 2.33 8.23 19.14
N VAL A 117 2.91 9.25 18.50
CA VAL A 117 3.55 9.13 17.19
C VAL A 117 5.07 8.91 17.24
N LYS A 118 5.64 8.64 18.41
CA LYS A 118 7.10 8.51 18.59
C LYS A 118 7.73 7.41 17.75
N ARG A 119 7.01 6.31 17.52
CA ARG A 119 7.43 5.18 16.69
C ARG A 119 6.33 4.80 15.71
N PRO A 120 6.14 5.60 14.65
CA PRO A 120 5.06 5.37 13.71
C PRO A 120 5.28 4.11 12.86
N PHE A 121 6.54 3.71 12.68
CA PHE A 121 6.93 2.55 11.89
C PHE A 121 7.83 1.63 12.69
N GLY A 122 7.69 0.32 12.48
CA GLY A 122 8.51 -0.70 13.11
C GLY A 122 9.93 -0.73 12.55
N SER A 123 10.85 -1.28 13.34
CA SER A 123 12.21 -1.57 12.91
C SER A 123 12.78 -2.76 13.67
N GLY A 124 13.27 -3.75 12.93
CA GLY A 124 13.84 -4.97 13.53
C GLY A 124 12.84 -5.72 14.40
N SER A 125 13.15 -5.93 15.68
CA SER A 125 12.26 -6.63 16.62
C SER A 125 11.12 -5.77 17.18
N SER A 126 11.10 -4.47 16.91
CA SER A 126 10.12 -3.53 17.46
C SER A 126 9.01 -3.22 16.46
N ARG A 127 7.87 -3.91 16.59
CA ARG A 127 6.68 -3.65 15.76
C ARG A 127 6.00 -2.34 16.16
N SER A 128 5.53 -1.59 15.18
CA SER A 128 4.72 -0.39 15.42
C SER A 128 3.27 -0.76 15.77
N ASP A 129 2.68 0.02 16.68
CA ASP A 129 1.26 -0.11 17.00
C ASP A 129 0.39 0.37 15.84
N PHE A 130 0.82 1.43 15.11
CA PHE A 130 0.12 1.91 13.93
C PHE A 130 0.07 0.88 12.81
N GLU A 131 1.19 0.19 12.55
CA GLU A 131 1.23 -0.85 11.53
C GLU A 131 0.33 -2.03 11.88
N SER A 132 0.27 -2.41 13.16
CA SER A 132 -0.60 -3.49 13.63
C SER A 132 -2.08 -3.09 13.59
N LEU A 133 -2.44 -1.93 14.11
CA LEU A 133 -3.81 -1.42 14.06
C LEU A 133 -4.27 -1.22 12.60
N ALA A 134 -3.40 -0.68 11.73
CA ALA A 134 -3.72 -0.54 10.32
C ALA A 134 -3.92 -1.90 9.64
N ALA A 135 -3.12 -2.93 9.96
CA ALA A 135 -3.31 -4.27 9.41
C ALA A 135 -4.70 -4.80 9.73
N TRP A 136 -5.09 -4.76 11.01
CA TRP A 136 -6.39 -5.28 11.43
C TRP A 136 -7.55 -4.47 10.86
N ILE A 137 -7.54 -3.13 10.98
CA ILE A 137 -8.63 -2.28 10.50
C ILE A 137 -8.82 -2.42 8.98
N THR A 138 -7.74 -2.58 8.24
CA THR A 138 -7.83 -2.77 6.79
C THR A 138 -8.31 -4.16 6.42
N SER A 139 -7.97 -5.19 7.20
CA SER A 139 -8.49 -6.56 6.98
C SER A 139 -10.01 -6.60 7.10
N GLU A 140 -10.59 -5.81 8.02
CA GLU A 140 -12.04 -5.64 8.19
C GLU A 140 -12.71 -4.88 7.02
N SER A 141 -11.92 -4.37 6.08
CA SER A 141 -12.41 -3.73 4.84
C SER A 141 -12.17 -4.59 3.59
N ARG A 142 -11.66 -5.82 3.69
CA ARG A 142 -11.45 -6.70 2.54
C ARG A 142 -12.74 -6.93 1.76
N GLY A 143 -12.67 -6.82 0.45
CA GLY A 143 -13.81 -6.97 -0.46
C GLY A 143 -14.74 -5.75 -0.53
N VAL A 144 -14.61 -4.79 0.36
CA VAL A 144 -15.40 -3.56 0.32
C VAL A 144 -14.89 -2.65 -0.80
N THR A 145 -15.81 -2.11 -1.58
CA THR A 145 -15.48 -1.18 -2.66
C THR A 145 -15.01 0.16 -2.11
N MET A 146 -13.86 0.63 -2.56
CA MET A 146 -13.33 1.95 -2.20
C MET A 146 -14.26 3.08 -2.64
N SER A 147 -14.54 3.99 -1.69
CA SER A 147 -15.51 5.07 -1.84
C SER A 147 -15.09 6.34 -1.09
N VAL A 148 -13.89 6.82 -1.35
CA VAL A 148 -13.38 8.06 -0.74
C VAL A 148 -14.15 9.25 -1.28
N GLY A 149 -14.80 10.01 -0.39
CA GLY A 149 -15.60 11.20 -0.72
C GLY A 149 -14.74 12.45 -0.97
N LEU A 150 -15.36 13.45 -1.62
CA LEU A 150 -14.85 14.82 -1.73
C LEU A 150 -16.02 15.79 -1.52
N SER A 151 -16.94 15.47 -0.62
CA SER A 151 -18.14 16.30 -0.37
C SER A 151 -17.83 17.54 0.46
N HIS A 152 -16.86 17.44 1.37
CA HIS A 152 -16.47 18.57 2.22
C HIS A 152 -15.37 19.44 1.55
N PRO A 153 -15.42 20.80 1.69
CA PRO A 153 -14.41 21.68 1.08
C PRO A 153 -12.97 21.34 1.47
N LYS A 154 -12.72 20.91 2.71
CA LYS A 154 -11.38 20.49 3.16
C LYS A 154 -10.91 19.18 2.49
N GLU A 155 -11.80 18.27 2.13
CA GLU A 155 -11.47 17.07 1.35
C GLU A 155 -11.06 17.44 -0.08
N GLN A 156 -11.78 18.36 -0.70
CA GLN A 156 -11.47 18.90 -2.01
C GLN A 156 -10.12 19.63 -2.01
N GLU A 157 -9.84 20.39 -0.95
CA GLU A 157 -8.55 21.07 -0.80
C GLU A 157 -7.41 20.07 -0.59
N ALA A 158 -7.58 19.08 0.27
CA ALA A 158 -6.59 18.02 0.47
C ALA A 158 -6.30 17.27 -0.84
N TYR A 159 -7.34 16.95 -1.61
CA TYR A 159 -7.18 16.33 -2.93
C TYR A 159 -6.36 17.22 -3.88
N ARG A 160 -6.69 18.52 -3.98
CA ARG A 160 -5.96 19.47 -4.87
C ARG A 160 -4.51 19.67 -4.45
N ILE A 161 -4.24 19.71 -3.15
CA ILE A 161 -2.85 19.78 -2.63
C ILE A 161 -2.11 18.50 -2.98
N GLY A 162 -2.73 17.32 -2.76
CA GLY A 162 -2.14 16.03 -3.09
C GLY A 162 -1.82 15.88 -4.58
N GLU A 163 -2.73 16.32 -5.44
CA GLU A 163 -2.51 16.37 -6.89
C GLU A 163 -1.32 17.26 -7.25
N LYS A 164 -1.26 18.50 -6.73
CA LYS A 164 -0.12 19.39 -6.95
C LYS A 164 1.19 18.77 -6.48
N MET A 165 1.20 18.15 -5.31
CA MET A 165 2.38 17.46 -4.77
C MET A 165 2.81 16.28 -5.64
N PHE A 166 1.86 15.54 -6.22
CA PHE A 166 2.15 14.41 -7.10
C PHE A 166 2.93 14.82 -8.36
N TYR A 167 2.62 16.00 -8.92
CA TYR A 167 3.27 16.54 -10.11
C TYR A 167 4.43 17.51 -9.80
N PHE A 168 4.60 17.91 -8.53
CA PHE A 168 5.64 18.86 -8.16
C PHE A 168 7.02 18.24 -8.28
N ARG A 169 7.88 18.85 -9.08
CA ARG A 169 9.28 18.43 -9.25
C ARG A 169 10.14 19.08 -8.16
N GLY A 170 11.01 18.30 -7.58
CA GLY A 170 11.87 18.78 -6.50
C GLY A 170 12.99 17.81 -6.14
N GLY A 171 13.71 18.17 -5.09
CA GLY A 171 14.87 17.41 -4.63
C GLY A 171 16.06 17.52 -5.60
N PRO A 172 17.23 16.92 -5.25
CA PRO A 172 18.45 17.00 -6.05
C PRO A 172 18.35 16.29 -7.40
N HIS A 173 17.37 15.42 -7.59
CA HIS A 173 17.13 14.70 -8.85
C HIS A 173 16.10 15.39 -9.75
N ASP A 174 15.50 16.48 -9.29
CA ASP A 174 14.41 17.17 -9.99
C ASP A 174 13.30 16.22 -10.46
N PHE A 175 12.88 15.31 -9.58
CA PHE A 175 11.81 14.34 -9.85
C PHE A 175 10.48 14.79 -9.24
N ALA A 176 9.41 14.21 -9.73
CA ALA A 176 8.07 14.21 -9.13
C ALA A 176 7.63 12.77 -8.93
N CYS A 177 6.57 12.54 -8.18
CA CYS A 177 5.91 11.22 -8.15
C CYS A 177 5.49 10.81 -9.57
N ALA A 178 4.97 11.77 -10.34
CA ALA A 178 4.58 11.61 -11.73
C ALA A 178 5.73 11.15 -12.64
N THR A 179 6.99 11.52 -12.37
CA THR A 179 8.15 11.09 -13.19
C THR A 179 8.22 9.57 -13.33
N CYS A 180 7.83 8.85 -12.27
CA CYS A 180 7.83 7.38 -12.24
C CYS A 180 6.43 6.78 -12.38
N HIS A 181 5.38 7.51 -11.98
CA HIS A 181 4.03 6.97 -11.81
C HIS A 181 2.96 7.60 -12.72
N ALA A 182 3.33 8.36 -13.74
CA ALA A 182 2.39 8.92 -14.72
C ALA A 182 2.49 8.30 -16.12
N GLU A 183 3.29 7.25 -16.28
CA GLU A 183 3.44 6.53 -17.54
C GLU A 183 3.38 5.03 -17.32
N THR A 184 2.69 4.32 -18.21
CA THR A 184 2.64 2.86 -18.23
C THR A 184 3.96 2.28 -18.75
N GLY A 185 4.39 1.15 -18.20
CA GLY A 185 5.63 0.46 -18.59
C GLY A 185 6.90 0.95 -17.91
N LYS A 186 6.83 1.95 -17.04
CA LYS A 186 7.98 2.32 -16.19
C LYS A 186 8.35 1.19 -15.23
N ARG A 187 9.65 1.00 -15.04
CA ARG A 187 10.20 -0.09 -14.21
C ARG A 187 11.30 0.41 -13.30
N ILE A 188 11.39 -0.19 -12.12
CA ILE A 188 12.50 -0.02 -11.20
C ILE A 188 12.88 -1.39 -10.60
N ARG A 189 14.18 -1.75 -10.66
CA ARG A 189 14.70 -3.01 -10.08
C ARG A 189 13.84 -4.24 -10.43
N LEU A 190 13.56 -4.45 -11.72
CA LEU A 190 12.76 -5.55 -12.25
C LEU A 190 11.27 -5.55 -11.82
N GLN A 191 10.78 -4.44 -11.28
CA GLN A 191 9.37 -4.27 -10.92
C GLN A 191 8.72 -3.22 -11.82
N ASP A 192 7.55 -3.54 -12.34
CA ASP A 192 6.73 -2.58 -13.03
C ASP A 192 6.14 -1.60 -12.02
N LEU A 193 6.20 -0.31 -12.36
CA LEU A 193 5.59 0.74 -11.56
C LEU A 193 4.17 0.97 -12.05
N PRO A 194 3.17 1.00 -11.13
CA PRO A 194 1.81 1.30 -11.52
C PRO A 194 1.70 2.74 -12.01
N ASN A 195 0.99 2.96 -13.10
CA ASN A 195 0.60 4.28 -13.53
C ASN A 195 -0.56 4.77 -12.63
N LEU A 196 -0.27 5.71 -11.72
CA LEU A 196 -1.22 6.20 -10.72
C LEU A 196 -2.17 7.27 -11.27
N THR A 197 -1.97 7.72 -12.52
CA THR A 197 -2.88 8.62 -13.23
C THR A 197 -3.98 7.87 -13.98
N GLU A 198 -3.79 6.56 -14.17
CA GLU A 198 -4.78 5.67 -14.74
C GLU A 198 -5.52 4.91 -13.64
N LYS A 199 -6.83 4.76 -13.82
CA LYS A 199 -7.71 4.13 -12.82
C LYS A 199 -7.23 2.74 -12.41
N ALA A 200 -6.88 1.87 -13.36
CA ALA A 200 -6.43 0.51 -13.07
C ALA A 200 -5.12 0.48 -12.26
N GLY A 201 -4.16 1.32 -12.61
CA GLY A 201 -2.89 1.42 -11.90
C GLY A 201 -3.06 1.99 -10.48
N ALA A 202 -3.88 3.05 -10.32
CA ALA A 202 -4.21 3.62 -9.02
C ALA A 202 -4.91 2.59 -8.12
N GLN A 203 -5.88 1.85 -8.65
CA GLN A 203 -6.62 0.83 -7.94
C GLN A 203 -5.70 -0.27 -7.41
N ILE A 204 -4.90 -0.91 -8.26
CA ILE A 204 -3.96 -1.96 -7.86
C ILE A 204 -2.94 -1.42 -6.85
N ALA A 205 -2.47 -0.20 -7.03
CA ALA A 205 -1.50 0.40 -6.13
C ALA A 205 -2.06 0.60 -4.73
N TYR A 206 -3.18 1.29 -4.59
CA TYR A 206 -3.70 1.72 -3.30
C TYR A 206 -4.40 0.60 -2.52
N THR A 207 -5.26 -0.19 -3.17
CA THR A 207 -6.07 -1.23 -2.49
C THR A 207 -5.26 -2.38 -1.90
N THR A 208 -3.97 -2.43 -2.17
CA THR A 208 -3.03 -3.44 -1.68
C THR A 208 -2.10 -2.94 -0.56
N TRP A 209 -2.41 -1.78 0.03
CA TRP A 209 -1.72 -1.24 1.20
C TRP A 209 -2.69 -1.10 2.39
N PRO A 210 -2.23 -1.39 3.63
CA PRO A 210 -0.88 -1.79 4.04
C PRO A 210 -0.42 -3.11 3.42
N ALA A 211 0.89 -3.36 3.44
CA ALA A 211 1.44 -4.56 2.84
C ALA A 211 2.59 -5.13 3.67
N TYR A 212 2.65 -6.46 3.76
CA TYR A 212 3.84 -7.14 4.24
C TYR A 212 4.94 -7.07 3.17
N ARG A 213 6.07 -6.48 3.55
CA ARG A 213 7.25 -6.31 2.70
C ARG A 213 8.23 -7.45 2.94
N VAL A 214 8.24 -8.45 2.04
CA VAL A 214 9.09 -9.65 2.17
C VAL A 214 10.56 -9.30 2.34
N SER A 215 11.06 -8.31 1.59
CA SER A 215 12.46 -7.88 1.67
C SER A 215 12.86 -7.20 3.00
N GLN A 216 11.88 -6.87 3.84
CA GLN A 216 12.09 -6.22 5.13
C GLN A 216 11.64 -7.08 6.31
N GLY A 217 10.83 -8.12 6.08
CA GLY A 217 10.23 -8.92 7.12
C GLY A 217 9.18 -8.16 7.95
N GLU A 218 8.61 -7.07 7.40
CA GLU A 218 7.79 -6.12 8.15
C GLU A 218 6.52 -5.75 7.37
N LEU A 219 5.43 -5.53 8.10
CA LEU A 219 4.25 -4.88 7.53
C LEU A 219 4.49 -3.37 7.49
N ARG A 220 4.07 -2.73 6.40
CA ARG A 220 4.22 -1.30 6.17
C ARG A 220 2.91 -0.66 5.79
N THR A 221 2.63 0.53 6.34
CA THR A 221 1.45 1.32 6.02
C THR A 221 1.64 2.13 4.72
N PHE A 222 0.56 2.77 4.26
CA PHE A 222 0.65 3.62 3.08
C PHE A 222 1.45 4.91 3.35
N GLN A 223 1.33 5.53 4.54
CA GLN A 223 2.18 6.67 4.90
C GLN A 223 3.67 6.29 4.95
N TRP A 224 3.99 5.08 5.45
CA TRP A 224 5.37 4.59 5.35
C TRP A 224 5.83 4.50 3.89
N ARG A 225 4.96 4.02 2.98
CA ARG A 225 5.31 3.91 1.55
C ARG A 225 5.58 5.27 0.93
N LEU A 226 4.78 6.28 1.23
CA LEU A 226 5.01 7.65 0.78
C LEU A 226 6.35 8.19 1.31
N ASN A 227 6.59 8.03 2.61
CA ASN A 227 7.84 8.43 3.25
C ASN A 227 9.05 7.74 2.61
N ASP A 228 8.98 6.43 2.34
CA ASP A 228 10.06 5.68 1.69
C ASP A 228 10.35 6.19 0.26
N CYS A 229 9.32 6.57 -0.52
CA CYS A 229 9.51 7.21 -1.82
C CYS A 229 10.21 8.56 -1.69
N PHE A 230 9.78 9.40 -0.75
CA PHE A 230 10.40 10.70 -0.49
C PHE A 230 11.88 10.54 -0.13
N ARG A 231 12.19 9.63 0.79
CA ARG A 231 13.56 9.32 1.19
C ARG A 231 14.42 8.82 0.02
N GLN A 232 13.89 7.91 -0.81
CA GLN A 232 14.63 7.37 -1.96
C GLN A 232 14.90 8.44 -3.04
N GLN A 233 13.99 9.39 -3.22
CA GLN A 233 14.15 10.50 -4.16
C GLN A 233 14.87 11.71 -3.54
N ARG A 234 15.28 11.61 -2.26
CA ARG A 234 15.91 12.70 -1.50
C ARG A 234 15.07 13.97 -1.47
N PHE A 235 13.75 13.80 -1.42
CA PHE A 235 12.85 14.90 -1.10
C PHE A 235 12.97 15.28 0.38
N PRO A 236 12.54 16.49 0.78
CA PRO A 236 12.36 16.83 2.19
C PRO A 236 11.49 15.79 2.88
N ASP A 237 11.77 15.51 4.17
CA ASP A 237 11.04 14.50 4.94
C ASP A 237 9.53 14.73 4.91
N LEU A 238 8.79 13.74 4.47
CA LEU A 238 7.34 13.70 4.58
C LEU A 238 6.98 13.24 5.98
N LYS A 239 6.73 14.19 6.89
CA LYS A 239 6.44 13.86 8.29
C LYS A 239 5.17 13.03 8.41
N PHE A 240 5.21 12.04 9.30
CA PHE A 240 4.06 11.22 9.65
C PHE A 240 2.89 12.08 10.12
N THR A 241 1.68 11.79 9.67
CA THR A 241 0.43 12.53 9.94
C THR A 241 0.44 14.02 9.53
N SER A 242 1.40 14.44 8.69
CA SER A 242 1.44 15.80 8.17
C SER A 242 0.34 16.06 7.13
N GLU A 243 0.00 17.32 6.92
CA GLU A 243 -0.96 17.71 5.88
C GLU A 243 -0.54 17.21 4.49
N GLY A 244 0.77 17.22 4.20
CA GLY A 244 1.29 16.70 2.93
C GLY A 244 1.09 15.19 2.78
N SER A 245 1.31 14.39 3.84
CA SER A 245 1.06 12.94 3.78
C SER A 245 -0.43 12.63 3.60
N ILE A 246 -1.30 13.36 4.31
CA ILE A 246 -2.75 13.22 4.21
C ILE A 246 -3.25 13.63 2.82
N ALA A 247 -2.74 14.75 2.28
CA ALA A 247 -3.12 15.26 0.96
C ALA A 247 -2.75 14.27 -0.14
N LEU A 248 -1.51 13.76 -0.16
CA LEU A 248 -1.09 12.72 -1.11
C LEU A 248 -1.91 11.45 -0.96
N THR A 249 -2.18 11.01 0.27
CA THR A 249 -3.04 9.85 0.54
C THR A 249 -4.45 10.09 -0.01
N THR A 250 -5.02 11.28 0.19
CA THR A 250 -6.37 11.64 -0.31
C THR A 250 -6.43 11.59 -1.83
N PHE A 251 -5.44 12.17 -2.52
CA PHE A 251 -5.37 12.13 -3.98
C PHE A 251 -5.29 10.68 -4.51
N LEU A 252 -4.38 9.89 -3.97
CA LEU A 252 -4.14 8.51 -4.43
C LEU A 252 -5.29 7.56 -4.08
N ALA A 253 -5.87 7.70 -2.89
CA ALA A 253 -7.02 6.91 -2.46
C ALA A 253 -8.26 7.21 -3.31
N ARG A 254 -8.52 8.49 -3.59
CA ARG A 254 -9.65 8.91 -4.45
C ARG A 254 -9.52 8.35 -5.86
N ASN A 255 -8.32 8.35 -6.43
CA ASN A 255 -8.07 7.80 -7.76
C ASN A 255 -8.27 6.28 -7.81
N ALA A 256 -8.19 5.58 -6.66
CA ALA A 256 -8.43 4.15 -6.54
C ALA A 256 -9.91 3.76 -6.36
N ASN A 257 -10.83 4.71 -6.27
CA ASN A 257 -12.25 4.42 -6.06
C ASN A 257 -12.82 3.43 -7.07
N GLY A 258 -13.77 2.62 -6.61
CA GLY A 258 -14.48 1.63 -7.40
C GLY A 258 -13.82 0.25 -7.49
N ALA A 259 -12.64 0.07 -6.88
CA ALA A 259 -12.04 -1.26 -6.72
C ALA A 259 -12.35 -1.86 -5.35
N ALA A 260 -12.44 -3.19 -5.30
CA ALA A 260 -12.52 -3.90 -4.03
C ALA A 260 -11.18 -3.82 -3.29
N PHE A 261 -11.24 -3.55 -1.98
CA PHE A 261 -10.07 -3.47 -1.13
C PHE A 261 -9.48 -4.86 -0.86
N ASN A 262 -8.16 -5.02 -0.96
CA ASN A 262 -7.48 -6.31 -0.88
C ASN A 262 -6.20 -6.26 -0.02
N ALA A 263 -6.19 -5.44 1.01
CA ALA A 263 -5.07 -5.39 1.97
C ALA A 263 -5.46 -6.08 3.31
N PRO A 264 -4.48 -6.43 4.14
CA PRO A 264 -3.04 -6.39 3.87
C PRO A 264 -2.59 -7.36 2.77
N ALA A 265 -1.79 -6.84 1.83
CA ALA A 265 -1.23 -7.66 0.75
C ALA A 265 0.24 -8.02 1.01
N ILE A 266 0.81 -8.88 0.14
CA ILE A 266 2.24 -9.21 0.16
C ILE A 266 2.93 -8.49 -0.98
N LYS A 267 4.02 -7.79 -0.67
CA LYS A 267 4.86 -7.09 -1.64
C LYS A 267 6.35 -7.39 -1.38
N ARG A 268 7.14 -7.30 -2.46
CA ARG A 268 8.60 -7.45 -2.36
C ARG A 268 9.25 -6.37 -1.50
#